data_8f80907ccff645826207145787f3b09e
#
_entry.id   8f80907ccff645826207145787f3b09e
#
_cell.length_a   1.000
_cell.length_b   1.000
_cell.length_c   1.000
_cell.angle_alpha   90.00
_cell.angle_beta   90.00
_cell.angle_gamma   90.00
#
_symmetry.space_group_name_H-M   'P 1'
#
loop_
_entity.id
_entity.type
_entity.pdbx_description
1 polymer ?
#
loop_
_entity_poly.entity_id
_entity_poly.type
_entity_poly.pdbx_seq_one_letter_code
_entity_poly.pdbx_strand_id
1 'polypeptide(L)'
;SQGIPSELAKYYLKNGYTMDDRVGISYLEYQYEKYLKGTKAKYKVKRGNNYELVSEGKRGNDIVLTIDINLQKYLEESLSKEVLQTKNEINTQYYDHSFSVVSNPKTGEILAMAGKQAKRNDGGGYYISDYTPGIITTSVTPGSIVKGASMLVGYKYGAISIGEYQQDECIKIRSTPEKCSWRTLGYINDINALAYSSNVYQYKIAIKVGKGNYKYDQGLSLDECAFDK
;
A
#
# COMPACT_ATOMS: atom_id res chain seq x y z
N SER A 1 9.66 -9.27 -18.50
CA SER A 1 9.96 -8.22 -19.50
C SER A 1 9.23 -8.49 -20.80
N GLN A 2 8.78 -7.44 -21.47
CA GLN A 2 8.04 -7.49 -22.74
C GLN A 2 8.67 -6.51 -23.73
N GLY A 3 8.25 -6.55 -25.01
CA GLY A 3 8.56 -5.49 -25.96
C GLY A 3 8.10 -4.13 -25.47
N ILE A 4 8.66 -3.06 -26.00
CA ILE A 4 8.33 -1.70 -25.59
C ILE A 4 6.84 -1.40 -25.88
N PRO A 5 6.04 -1.04 -24.85
CA PRO A 5 4.67 -0.60 -25.06
C PRO A 5 4.61 0.66 -25.92
N SER A 6 3.61 0.77 -26.80
CA SER A 6 3.48 1.90 -27.73
C SER A 6 3.42 3.26 -27.02
N GLU A 7 2.75 3.33 -25.89
CA GLU A 7 2.63 4.53 -25.05
C GLU A 7 3.96 4.98 -24.42
N LEU A 8 4.89 4.05 -24.21
CA LEU A 8 6.21 4.30 -23.63
C LEU A 8 7.33 4.37 -24.70
N ALA A 9 7.02 4.12 -25.96
CA ALA A 9 8.00 4.06 -27.05
C ALA A 9 8.86 5.33 -27.14
N LYS A 10 8.22 6.50 -27.09
CA LYS A 10 8.93 7.80 -27.13
C LYS A 10 9.96 7.96 -26.00
N TYR A 11 9.59 7.50 -24.79
CA TYR A 11 10.49 7.54 -23.63
C TYR A 11 11.68 6.61 -23.82
N TYR A 12 11.45 5.35 -24.18
CA TYR A 12 12.51 4.35 -24.31
C TYR A 12 13.45 4.68 -25.48
N LEU A 13 12.92 5.05 -26.65
CA LEU A 13 13.73 5.43 -27.81
C LEU A 13 14.64 6.63 -27.52
N LYS A 14 14.13 7.66 -26.80
CA LYS A 14 14.95 8.80 -26.35
C LYS A 14 16.07 8.38 -25.40
N ASN A 15 15.90 7.29 -24.65
CA ASN A 15 16.89 6.75 -23.71
C ASN A 15 17.78 5.65 -24.33
N GLY A 16 17.85 5.59 -25.66
CA GLY A 16 18.77 4.72 -26.39
C GLY A 16 18.35 3.26 -26.51
N TYR A 17 17.03 2.98 -26.38
CA TYR A 17 16.45 1.68 -26.68
C TYR A 17 16.04 1.59 -28.14
N THR A 18 15.89 0.40 -28.65
CA THR A 18 15.35 0.10 -29.98
C THR A 18 14.00 -0.61 -29.82
N MET A 19 13.14 -0.58 -30.84
CA MET A 19 11.76 -1.13 -30.73
C MET A 19 11.73 -2.65 -30.47
N ASP A 20 12.80 -3.35 -30.77
CA ASP A 20 12.99 -4.78 -30.50
C ASP A 20 13.60 -5.09 -29.13
N ASP A 21 13.88 -4.05 -28.33
CA ASP A 21 14.33 -4.24 -26.95
C ASP A 21 13.19 -4.75 -26.07
N ARG A 22 13.55 -5.59 -25.10
CA ARG A 22 12.66 -6.02 -24.03
C ARG A 22 12.91 -5.16 -22.80
N VAL A 23 11.84 -4.67 -22.21
CA VAL A 23 11.90 -3.75 -21.04
C VAL A 23 11.03 -4.26 -19.91
N GLY A 24 11.34 -3.83 -18.70
CA GLY A 24 10.45 -3.99 -17.56
C GLY A 24 9.23 -3.07 -17.72
N ILE A 25 8.03 -3.62 -17.59
CA ILE A 25 6.77 -2.87 -17.77
C ILE A 25 6.02 -2.65 -16.46
N SER A 26 6.45 -3.30 -15.38
CA SER A 26 5.77 -3.20 -14.09
C SER A 26 6.71 -3.47 -12.92
N TYR A 27 6.32 -3.00 -11.75
CA TYR A 27 6.96 -3.24 -10.46
C TYR A 27 8.48 -3.03 -10.44
N LEU A 28 9.23 -3.98 -9.90
CA LEU A 28 10.68 -3.87 -9.74
C LEU A 28 11.41 -3.78 -11.09
N GLU A 29 11.00 -4.58 -12.08
CA GLU A 29 11.61 -4.52 -13.42
C GLU A 29 11.44 -3.14 -14.05
N TYR A 30 10.26 -2.51 -13.95
CA TYR A 30 10.02 -1.17 -14.48
C TYR A 30 10.81 -0.10 -13.70
N GLN A 31 10.75 -0.16 -12.37
CA GLN A 31 11.40 0.82 -11.50
C GLN A 31 12.92 0.82 -11.65
N TYR A 32 13.51 -0.37 -11.82
CA TYR A 32 14.95 -0.55 -11.89
C TYR A 32 15.47 -0.88 -13.29
N GLU A 33 14.66 -0.72 -14.33
CA GLU A 33 15.02 -0.99 -15.72
C GLU A 33 16.38 -0.40 -16.10
N LYS A 34 16.66 0.84 -15.71
CA LYS A 34 17.92 1.54 -15.97
C LYS A 34 19.15 0.77 -15.45
N TYR A 35 19.02 0.06 -14.35
CA TYR A 35 20.12 -0.70 -13.76
C TYR A 35 20.19 -2.12 -14.28
N LEU A 36 19.03 -2.72 -14.55
CA LEU A 36 18.89 -4.08 -15.10
C LEU A 36 19.30 -4.16 -16.57
N LYS A 37 19.19 -3.04 -17.29
CA LYS A 37 19.55 -2.99 -18.72
C LYS A 37 21.02 -3.23 -18.90
N GLY A 38 21.34 -4.28 -19.68
CA GLY A 38 22.68 -4.49 -20.23
C GLY A 38 22.91 -3.67 -21.50
N THR A 39 24.00 -3.91 -22.16
CA THR A 39 24.27 -3.43 -23.52
C THR A 39 24.35 -4.62 -24.47
N LYS A 40 23.68 -4.54 -25.63
CA LYS A 40 23.75 -5.58 -26.64
C LYS A 40 25.12 -5.58 -27.35
N ALA A 41 25.61 -6.77 -27.69
CA ALA A 41 26.74 -6.90 -28.60
C ALA A 41 26.35 -6.31 -29.97
N LYS A 42 27.27 -5.61 -30.61
CA LYS A 42 27.08 -5.05 -31.95
C LYS A 42 27.94 -5.80 -32.95
N TYR A 43 27.30 -6.23 -34.04
CA TYR A 43 27.97 -6.92 -35.11
C TYR A 43 27.81 -6.13 -36.41
N LYS A 44 28.84 -6.13 -37.22
CA LYS A 44 28.82 -5.61 -38.59
C LYS A 44 28.67 -6.79 -39.56
N VAL A 45 27.68 -6.74 -40.44
CA VAL A 45 27.50 -7.74 -41.48
C VAL A 45 28.53 -7.52 -42.58
N LYS A 46 29.28 -8.55 -42.91
CA LYS A 46 30.21 -8.60 -44.05
C LYS A 46 29.62 -9.44 -45.20
N ARG A 47 30.20 -9.34 -46.41
CA ARG A 47 29.82 -10.14 -47.55
C ARG A 47 29.85 -11.65 -47.20
N GLY A 48 28.87 -12.42 -47.61
CA GLY A 48 28.79 -13.89 -47.40
C GLY A 48 28.25 -14.32 -46.04
N ASN A 49 27.33 -13.57 -45.41
CA ASN A 49 26.75 -13.88 -44.08
C ASN A 49 27.73 -13.98 -42.91
N ASN A 50 28.91 -13.38 -43.05
CA ASN A 50 29.88 -13.30 -41.98
C ASN A 50 29.58 -12.09 -41.09
N TYR A 51 29.72 -12.29 -39.78
CA TYR A 51 29.52 -11.25 -38.77
C TYR A 51 30.84 -10.93 -38.10
N GLU A 52 31.18 -9.65 -38.04
CA GLU A 52 32.32 -9.15 -37.27
C GLU A 52 31.83 -8.47 -36.01
N LEU A 53 32.33 -8.92 -34.84
CA LEU A 53 32.02 -8.28 -33.57
C LEU A 53 32.61 -6.89 -33.53
N VAL A 54 31.78 -5.86 -33.38
CA VAL A 54 32.20 -4.45 -33.27
C VAL A 54 32.32 -4.02 -31.80
N SER A 55 31.41 -4.50 -30.96
CA SER A 55 31.49 -4.28 -29.51
C SER A 55 30.84 -5.45 -28.77
N GLU A 56 31.44 -5.84 -27.68
CA GLU A 56 30.86 -6.85 -26.79
C GLU A 56 29.66 -6.32 -26.06
N GLY A 57 28.69 -7.23 -25.78
CA GLY A 57 27.58 -6.95 -24.88
C GLY A 57 28.05 -6.97 -23.42
N LYS A 58 27.39 -6.19 -22.60
CA LYS A 58 27.56 -6.25 -21.14
C LYS A 58 26.24 -6.58 -20.47
N ARG A 59 26.28 -7.50 -19.50
CA ARG A 59 25.14 -7.80 -18.64
C ARG A 59 24.80 -6.54 -17.81
N GLY A 60 23.50 -6.33 -17.52
CA GLY A 60 23.05 -5.32 -16.56
C GLY A 60 23.44 -5.67 -15.13
N ASN A 61 23.17 -4.75 -14.23
CA ASN A 61 23.45 -4.94 -12.81
C ASN A 61 22.44 -5.90 -12.16
N ASP A 62 22.84 -6.56 -11.10
CA ASP A 62 21.95 -7.32 -10.24
C ASP A 62 21.30 -6.36 -9.23
N ILE A 63 20.08 -6.67 -8.82
CA ILE A 63 19.39 -6.00 -7.74
C ILE A 63 19.32 -6.97 -6.56
N VAL A 64 19.85 -6.54 -5.43
CA VAL A 64 19.74 -7.27 -4.16
C VAL A 64 18.56 -6.71 -3.39
N LEU A 65 17.58 -7.56 -3.11
CA LEU A 65 16.40 -7.22 -2.34
C LEU A 65 16.64 -7.48 -0.85
N THR A 66 15.90 -6.79 0.00
CA THR A 66 15.89 -7.03 1.46
C THR A 66 15.05 -8.24 1.85
N ILE A 67 14.41 -8.90 0.88
CA ILE A 67 13.55 -10.08 1.10
C ILE A 67 14.40 -11.26 1.60
N ASP A 68 14.02 -11.79 2.77
CA ASP A 68 14.50 -13.10 3.25
C ASP A 68 13.68 -14.20 2.58
N ILE A 69 14.34 -15.02 1.78
CA ILE A 69 13.65 -16.04 0.97
C ILE A 69 12.98 -17.13 1.82
N ASN A 70 13.51 -17.45 2.99
CA ASN A 70 12.92 -18.46 3.86
C ASN A 70 11.67 -17.90 4.55
N LEU A 71 11.76 -16.67 5.05
CA LEU A 71 10.62 -15.96 5.61
C LEU A 71 9.53 -15.73 4.56
N GLN A 72 9.89 -15.38 3.33
CA GLN A 72 8.96 -15.22 2.20
C GLN A 72 8.18 -16.52 1.93
N LYS A 73 8.87 -17.65 1.81
CA LYS A 73 8.23 -18.96 1.58
C LYS A 73 7.28 -19.32 2.72
N TYR A 74 7.75 -19.18 3.96
CA TYR A 74 6.92 -19.46 5.14
C TYR A 74 5.65 -18.57 5.17
N LEU A 75 5.81 -17.27 4.88
CA LEU A 75 4.70 -16.34 4.83
C LEU A 75 3.68 -16.72 3.75
N GLU A 76 4.12 -17.08 2.55
CA GLU A 76 3.24 -17.48 1.45
C GLU A 76 2.48 -18.76 1.75
N GLU A 77 3.13 -19.76 2.33
CA GLU A 77 2.50 -21.01 2.72
C GLU A 77 1.47 -20.79 3.83
N SER A 78 1.87 -20.07 4.89
CA SER A 78 1.00 -19.75 6.01
C SER A 78 -0.23 -18.96 5.56
N LEU A 79 -0.02 -17.89 4.79
CA LEU A 79 -1.11 -17.04 4.31
C LEU A 79 -2.06 -17.81 3.38
N SER A 80 -1.53 -18.69 2.53
CA SER A 80 -2.35 -19.55 1.65
C SER A 80 -3.26 -20.47 2.45
N LYS A 81 -2.73 -21.10 3.50
CA LYS A 81 -3.47 -21.98 4.39
C LYS A 81 -4.57 -21.22 5.12
N GLU A 82 -4.24 -20.09 5.74
CA GLU A 82 -5.18 -19.27 6.52
C GLU A 82 -6.30 -18.68 5.64
N VAL A 83 -5.98 -18.19 4.44
CA VAL A 83 -6.99 -17.67 3.50
C VAL A 83 -7.96 -18.76 3.07
N LEU A 84 -7.47 -19.96 2.77
CA LEU A 84 -8.33 -21.08 2.38
C LEU A 84 -9.19 -21.56 3.55
N GLN A 85 -8.62 -21.69 4.74
CA GLN A 85 -9.33 -22.09 5.94
C GLN A 85 -10.45 -21.10 6.28
N THR A 86 -10.12 -19.82 6.37
CA THR A 86 -11.09 -18.76 6.67
C THR A 86 -12.20 -18.69 5.61
N LYS A 87 -11.86 -18.85 4.32
CA LYS A 87 -12.88 -18.81 3.25
C LYS A 87 -13.90 -19.92 3.35
N ASN A 88 -13.54 -21.06 3.95
CA ASN A 88 -14.44 -22.19 4.16
C ASN A 88 -15.29 -22.08 5.45
N GLU A 89 -15.09 -21.04 6.26
CA GLU A 89 -15.92 -20.80 7.45
C GLU A 89 -17.27 -20.17 7.08
N ILE A 90 -18.22 -20.20 8.01
CA ILE A 90 -19.53 -19.58 7.85
C ILE A 90 -19.40 -18.04 7.89
N ASN A 91 -20.32 -17.34 7.21
CA ASN A 91 -20.39 -15.88 7.16
C ASN A 91 -19.17 -15.18 6.52
N THR A 92 -18.48 -15.87 5.60
CA THR A 92 -17.28 -15.35 4.90
C THR A 92 -17.56 -14.93 3.46
N GLN A 93 -18.82 -14.63 3.10
CA GLN A 93 -19.21 -14.27 1.73
C GLN A 93 -18.43 -13.08 1.16
N TYR A 94 -18.06 -12.12 2.00
CA TYR A 94 -17.29 -10.91 1.59
C TYR A 94 -15.78 -11.05 1.77
N TYR A 95 -15.31 -12.16 2.34
CA TYR A 95 -13.88 -12.42 2.49
C TYR A 95 -13.38 -13.23 1.31
N ASP A 96 -12.39 -12.73 0.59
CA ASP A 96 -11.80 -13.42 -0.55
C ASP A 96 -10.27 -13.27 -0.65
N HIS A 97 -9.66 -12.38 0.09
CA HIS A 97 -8.22 -12.17 0.04
C HIS A 97 -7.65 -11.67 1.36
N SER A 98 -6.35 -11.86 1.53
CA SER A 98 -5.56 -11.26 2.60
C SER A 98 -4.17 -10.88 2.12
N PHE A 99 -3.62 -9.87 2.78
CA PHE A 99 -2.29 -9.35 2.53
C PHE A 99 -1.46 -9.37 3.81
N SER A 100 -0.16 -9.61 3.67
CA SER A 100 0.78 -9.52 4.78
C SER A 100 2.10 -8.93 4.31
N VAL A 101 2.65 -8.02 5.12
CA VAL A 101 3.96 -7.42 4.91
C VAL A 101 4.74 -7.51 6.22
N VAL A 102 5.94 -8.06 6.15
CA VAL A 102 6.87 -8.12 7.29
C VAL A 102 8.00 -7.14 7.04
N SER A 103 8.18 -6.21 7.97
CA SER A 103 9.21 -5.18 7.88
C SER A 103 10.07 -5.12 9.14
N ASN A 104 11.31 -4.66 8.97
CA ASN A 104 12.16 -4.30 10.10
C ASN A 104 11.84 -2.84 10.51
N PRO A 105 11.28 -2.61 11.70
CA PRO A 105 10.86 -1.26 12.11
C PRO A 105 12.02 -0.30 12.37
N LYS A 106 13.23 -0.81 12.54
CA LYS A 106 14.44 0.01 12.76
C LYS A 106 15.06 0.51 11.45
N THR A 107 15.01 -0.30 10.40
CA THR A 107 15.66 0.01 9.11
C THR A 107 14.65 0.38 8.03
N GLY A 108 13.38 0.00 8.18
CA GLY A 108 12.34 0.15 7.15
C GLY A 108 12.39 -0.91 6.05
N GLU A 109 13.32 -1.87 6.13
CA GLU A 109 13.45 -2.94 5.15
C GLU A 109 12.22 -3.84 5.13
N ILE A 110 11.75 -4.18 3.94
CA ILE A 110 10.72 -5.20 3.73
C ILE A 110 11.40 -6.56 3.67
N LEU A 111 11.09 -7.43 4.62
CA LEU A 111 11.70 -8.76 4.75
C LEU A 111 10.87 -9.84 4.05
N ALA A 112 9.56 -9.68 4.00
CA ALA A 112 8.65 -10.54 3.24
C ALA A 112 7.36 -9.79 2.93
N MET A 113 6.69 -10.14 1.81
CA MET A 113 5.39 -9.61 1.46
C MET A 113 4.62 -10.61 0.61
N ALA A 114 3.36 -10.86 0.97
CA ALA A 114 2.50 -11.82 0.27
C ALA A 114 1.05 -11.33 0.24
N GLY A 115 0.38 -11.60 -0.86
CA GLY A 115 -1.05 -11.46 -1.02
C GLY A 115 -1.62 -12.74 -1.61
N LYS A 116 -2.69 -13.25 -1.02
CA LYS A 116 -3.37 -14.46 -1.49
C LYS A 116 -4.86 -14.22 -1.64
N GLN A 117 -5.45 -14.79 -2.69
CA GLN A 117 -6.87 -14.68 -2.99
C GLN A 117 -7.48 -16.06 -3.19
N ALA A 118 -8.61 -16.30 -2.53
CA ALA A 118 -9.43 -17.48 -2.74
C ALA A 118 -10.33 -17.26 -3.96
N LYS A 119 -10.19 -18.09 -4.98
CA LYS A 119 -11.01 -18.10 -6.19
C LYS A 119 -11.84 -19.36 -6.24
N ARG A 120 -13.05 -19.23 -6.78
CA ARG A 120 -13.97 -20.36 -6.91
C ARG A 120 -13.57 -21.27 -8.08
N ASN A 121 -13.60 -22.58 -7.85
CA ASN A 121 -13.45 -23.58 -8.90
C ASN A 121 -14.76 -23.79 -9.67
N ASP A 122 -14.70 -24.20 -10.93
CA ASP A 122 -15.87 -24.54 -11.74
C ASP A 122 -16.67 -25.71 -11.16
N GLY A 123 -16.01 -26.65 -10.50
CA GLY A 123 -16.62 -27.80 -9.82
C GLY A 123 -17.08 -27.53 -8.39
N GLY A 124 -17.03 -26.30 -7.92
CA GLY A 124 -17.30 -25.92 -6.51
C GLY A 124 -16.01 -25.92 -5.65
N GLY A 125 -16.09 -25.28 -4.48
CA GLY A 125 -14.94 -25.10 -3.59
C GLY A 125 -14.03 -23.95 -4.04
N TYR A 126 -12.89 -23.80 -3.35
CA TYR A 126 -11.97 -22.70 -3.56
C TYR A 126 -10.53 -23.19 -3.76
N TYR A 127 -9.77 -22.44 -4.56
CA TYR A 127 -8.32 -22.57 -4.68
C TYR A 127 -7.66 -21.23 -4.38
N ILE A 128 -6.39 -21.25 -4.00
CA ILE A 128 -5.63 -20.05 -3.71
C ILE A 128 -4.80 -19.63 -4.92
N SER A 129 -4.91 -18.37 -5.29
CA SER A 129 -4.06 -17.73 -6.29
C SER A 129 -3.18 -16.66 -5.65
N ASP A 130 -2.03 -16.41 -6.26
CA ASP A 130 -1.21 -15.26 -5.89
C ASP A 130 -1.94 -13.94 -6.18
N TYR A 131 -1.88 -13.04 -5.19
CA TYR A 131 -2.43 -11.70 -5.29
C TYR A 131 -1.52 -10.66 -4.64
N THR A 132 -0.21 -10.95 -4.59
CA THR A 132 0.81 -10.07 -4.00
C THR A 132 0.78 -8.63 -4.53
N PRO A 133 0.55 -8.38 -5.84
CA PRO A 133 0.37 -7.02 -6.34
C PRO A 133 -0.77 -6.24 -5.69
N GLY A 134 -1.79 -6.93 -5.18
CA GLY A 134 -2.92 -6.34 -4.47
C GLY A 134 -2.52 -5.53 -3.23
N ILE A 135 -1.35 -5.79 -2.64
CA ILE A 135 -0.82 -5.02 -1.49
C ILE A 135 -0.75 -3.52 -1.82
N ILE A 136 -0.42 -3.17 -3.05
CA ILE A 136 -0.25 -1.78 -3.50
C ILE A 136 -1.34 -1.30 -4.46
N THR A 137 -2.18 -2.20 -4.95
CA THR A 137 -3.22 -1.86 -5.94
C THR A 137 -4.64 -1.99 -5.41
N THR A 138 -4.83 -2.65 -4.26
CA THR A 138 -6.16 -2.84 -3.67
C THR A 138 -6.40 -1.83 -2.55
N SER A 139 -7.56 -1.19 -2.59
CA SER A 139 -8.02 -0.31 -1.51
C SER A 139 -9.05 -1.04 -0.66
N VAL A 140 -8.85 -1.02 0.65
CA VAL A 140 -9.78 -1.57 1.63
C VAL A 140 -10.13 -0.52 2.67
N THR A 141 -11.32 -0.61 3.25
CA THR A 141 -11.69 0.25 4.38
C THR A 141 -10.87 -0.18 5.61
N PRO A 142 -9.97 0.67 6.13
CA PRO A 142 -9.00 0.27 7.15
C PRO A 142 -9.63 0.06 8.52
N GLY A 143 -10.84 0.59 8.76
CA GLY A 143 -11.45 0.58 10.08
C GLY A 143 -10.60 1.30 11.13
N SER A 144 -10.62 0.81 12.36
CA SER A 144 -9.94 1.47 13.49
C SER A 144 -8.41 1.44 13.43
N ILE A 145 -7.81 0.67 12.53
CA ILE A 145 -6.34 0.66 12.36
C ILE A 145 -5.81 2.05 11.98
N VAL A 146 -6.59 2.82 11.23
CA VAL A 146 -6.23 4.20 10.83
C VAL A 146 -6.05 5.15 12.02
N LYS A 147 -6.60 4.84 13.19
CA LYS A 147 -6.55 5.72 14.36
C LYS A 147 -5.13 5.99 14.86
N GLY A 148 -4.22 5.02 14.75
CA GLY A 148 -2.81 5.25 15.04
C GLY A 148 -2.19 6.34 14.15
N ALA A 149 -2.46 6.29 12.85
CA ALA A 149 -2.01 7.32 11.92
C ALA A 149 -2.66 8.68 12.20
N SER A 150 -3.97 8.70 12.52
CA SER A 150 -4.68 9.94 12.88
C SER A 150 -4.09 10.61 14.12
N MET A 151 -3.67 9.84 15.13
CA MET A 151 -2.99 10.37 16.32
C MET A 151 -1.65 11.03 15.95
N LEU A 152 -0.83 10.36 15.13
CA LEU A 152 0.44 10.93 14.64
C LEU A 152 0.23 12.23 13.87
N VAL A 153 -0.80 12.30 13.03
CA VAL A 153 -1.21 13.54 12.35
C VAL A 153 -1.61 14.61 13.38
N GLY A 154 -2.40 14.23 14.39
CA GLY A 154 -2.80 15.13 15.47
C GLY A 154 -1.62 15.77 16.17
N TYR A 155 -0.62 14.99 16.54
CA TYR A 155 0.63 15.49 17.15
C TYR A 155 1.43 16.36 16.18
N LYS A 156 1.61 15.91 14.95
CA LYS A 156 2.38 16.63 13.93
C LYS A 156 1.85 18.05 13.67
N TYR A 157 0.53 18.21 13.65
CA TYR A 157 -0.12 19.50 13.40
C TYR A 157 -0.50 20.26 14.68
N GLY A 158 -0.08 19.79 15.86
CA GLY A 158 -0.37 20.45 17.14
C GLY A 158 -1.86 20.47 17.51
N ALA A 159 -2.66 19.58 16.91
CA ALA A 159 -4.07 19.45 17.24
C ALA A 159 -4.32 18.79 18.59
N ILE A 160 -3.37 17.98 19.05
CA ILE A 160 -3.33 17.36 20.37
C ILE A 160 -1.88 17.33 20.88
N SER A 161 -1.74 17.28 22.21
CA SER A 161 -0.49 17.04 22.91
C SER A 161 -0.44 15.60 23.44
N ILE A 162 0.77 15.08 23.68
CA ILE A 162 0.95 13.75 24.29
C ILE A 162 0.34 13.80 25.70
N GLY A 163 -0.52 12.83 26.01
CA GLY A 163 -1.22 12.73 27.29
C GLY A 163 -2.44 13.64 27.40
N GLU A 164 -2.85 14.34 26.33
CA GLU A 164 -4.01 15.26 26.37
C GLU A 164 -5.30 14.50 26.65
N TYR A 165 -6.05 14.99 27.65
CA TYR A 165 -7.37 14.48 27.99
C TYR A 165 -8.47 15.21 27.24
N GLN A 166 -9.45 14.46 26.76
CA GLN A 166 -10.66 14.99 26.15
C GLN A 166 -11.89 14.21 26.61
N GLN A 167 -13.03 14.89 26.69
CA GLN A 167 -14.31 14.26 26.97
C GLN A 167 -14.77 13.46 25.76
N ASP A 168 -15.03 12.17 25.94
CA ASP A 168 -15.63 11.29 24.93
C ASP A 168 -17.16 11.39 24.99
N GLU A 169 -17.68 12.48 24.46
CA GLU A 169 -19.12 12.73 24.30
C GLU A 169 -19.47 12.79 22.81
N CYS A 170 -20.66 12.32 22.47
CA CYS A 170 -21.11 12.31 21.08
C CYS A 170 -20.97 13.69 20.42
N ILE A 171 -20.60 13.71 19.16
CA ILE A 171 -20.57 14.93 18.36
C ILE A 171 -21.69 14.91 17.33
N LYS A 172 -22.26 16.06 17.06
CA LYS A 172 -23.28 16.25 16.04
C LYS A 172 -22.98 17.51 15.23
N ILE A 173 -22.84 17.34 13.94
CA ILE A 173 -22.76 18.44 12.98
C ILE A 173 -24.15 18.59 12.36
N ARG A 174 -24.63 19.81 12.17
CA ARG A 174 -25.95 20.10 11.61
C ARG A 174 -26.17 19.27 10.33
N SER A 175 -27.36 18.71 10.23
CA SER A 175 -27.83 17.90 9.11
C SER A 175 -27.08 16.56 8.93
N THR A 176 -26.31 16.11 9.93
CA THR A 176 -25.71 14.78 9.95
C THR A 176 -26.21 13.94 11.11
N PRO A 177 -26.16 12.60 11.02
CA PRO A 177 -26.39 11.75 12.19
C PRO A 177 -25.37 12.04 13.29
N GLU A 178 -25.78 11.94 14.53
CA GLU A 178 -24.89 12.01 15.68
C GLU A 178 -23.82 10.91 15.61
N LYS A 179 -22.58 11.24 15.99
CA LYS A 179 -21.42 10.36 15.97
C LYS A 179 -20.91 10.14 17.38
N CYS A 180 -20.93 8.89 17.82
CA CYS A 180 -20.51 8.46 19.14
C CYS A 180 -19.40 7.43 19.05
N SER A 181 -18.71 7.24 20.15
CA SER A 181 -17.93 6.02 20.39
C SER A 181 -18.89 4.83 20.64
N TRP A 182 -18.37 3.61 20.59
CA TRP A 182 -19.19 2.40 20.75
C TRP A 182 -19.81 2.24 22.17
N ARG A 183 -19.27 3.00 23.13
CA ARG A 183 -19.83 3.20 24.48
C ARG A 183 -19.38 4.55 25.03
N THR A 184 -19.94 5.01 26.12
CA THR A 184 -19.46 6.19 26.83
C THR A 184 -18.15 5.88 27.52
N LEU A 185 -17.09 6.59 27.16
CA LEU A 185 -15.72 6.40 27.68
C LEU A 185 -15.34 7.46 28.72
N GLY A 186 -16.13 8.53 28.84
CA GLY A 186 -15.87 9.63 29.78
C GLY A 186 -14.67 10.50 29.39
N TYR A 187 -13.88 10.92 30.38
CA TYR A 187 -12.71 11.77 30.17
C TYR A 187 -11.47 10.89 30.00
N ILE A 188 -10.95 10.80 28.79
CA ILE A 188 -9.87 9.89 28.41
C ILE A 188 -8.72 10.62 27.72
N ASN A 189 -7.51 10.11 27.90
CA ASN A 189 -6.33 10.60 27.19
C ASN A 189 -6.11 9.87 25.86
N ASP A 190 -5.09 10.30 25.12
CA ASP A 190 -4.68 9.78 23.83
C ASP A 190 -4.40 8.25 23.83
N ILE A 191 -3.69 7.75 24.85
CA ILE A 191 -3.39 6.32 25.02
C ILE A 191 -4.69 5.53 25.20
N ASN A 192 -5.55 5.98 26.10
CA ASN A 192 -6.83 5.33 26.35
C ASN A 192 -7.78 5.45 25.15
N ALA A 193 -7.71 6.55 24.41
CA ALA A 193 -8.47 6.71 23.17
C ALA A 193 -8.11 5.67 22.12
N LEU A 194 -6.83 5.30 21.99
CA LEU A 194 -6.39 4.20 21.14
C LEU A 194 -6.76 2.85 21.74
N ALA A 195 -6.49 2.61 23.02
CA ALA A 195 -6.75 1.33 23.68
C ALA A 195 -8.24 0.95 23.65
N TYR A 196 -9.13 1.90 23.85
CA TYR A 196 -10.58 1.71 23.80
C TYR A 196 -11.20 1.99 22.43
N SER A 197 -10.36 2.31 21.44
CA SER A 197 -10.83 2.59 20.08
C SER A 197 -11.90 3.69 20.03
N SER A 198 -11.70 4.80 20.74
CA SER A 198 -12.62 5.94 20.72
C SER A 198 -12.77 6.50 19.30
N ASN A 199 -13.99 6.63 18.84
CA ASN A 199 -14.29 7.34 17.59
C ASN A 199 -14.32 8.86 17.80
N VAL A 200 -14.90 9.29 18.91
CA VAL A 200 -15.09 10.72 19.20
C VAL A 200 -13.74 11.43 19.34
N TYR A 201 -12.78 10.82 20.03
CA TYR A 201 -11.44 11.41 20.15
C TYR A 201 -10.83 11.66 18.76
N GLN A 202 -10.98 10.71 17.82
CA GLN A 202 -10.47 10.86 16.44
C GLN A 202 -11.22 11.95 15.65
N TYR A 203 -12.53 12.05 15.81
CA TYR A 203 -13.30 13.13 15.16
C TYR A 203 -12.85 14.50 15.67
N LYS A 204 -12.60 14.64 16.97
CA LYS A 204 -12.07 15.88 17.56
C LYS A 204 -10.68 16.23 17.02
N ILE A 205 -9.79 15.23 16.85
CA ILE A 205 -8.49 15.43 16.18
C ILE A 205 -8.70 15.95 14.76
N ALA A 206 -9.53 15.30 13.97
CA ALA A 206 -9.78 15.69 12.58
C ALA A 206 -10.31 17.13 12.48
N ILE A 207 -11.26 17.51 13.34
CA ILE A 207 -11.80 18.86 13.42
C ILE A 207 -10.70 19.87 13.75
N LYS A 208 -9.87 19.58 14.76
CA LYS A 208 -8.76 20.47 15.18
C LYS A 208 -7.69 20.61 14.10
N VAL A 209 -7.30 19.49 13.42
CA VAL A 209 -6.34 19.51 12.31
C VAL A 209 -6.86 20.37 11.16
N GLY A 210 -8.15 20.23 10.82
CA GLY A 210 -8.82 21.03 9.80
C GLY A 210 -9.16 22.46 10.27
N LYS A 211 -8.71 22.87 11.47
CA LYS A 211 -9.03 24.18 12.07
C LYS A 211 -10.53 24.48 12.12
N GLY A 212 -11.35 23.44 12.22
CA GLY A 212 -12.79 23.54 12.29
C GLY A 212 -13.22 24.11 13.65
N ASN A 213 -14.14 25.08 13.62
CA ASN A 213 -14.82 25.55 14.83
C ASN A 213 -16.08 24.72 15.03
N TYR A 214 -16.06 23.84 16.03
CA TYR A 214 -17.13 22.90 16.32
C TYR A 214 -18.00 23.36 17.48
N LYS A 215 -19.30 23.36 17.28
CA LYS A 215 -20.32 23.43 18.34
C LYS A 215 -21.38 22.36 18.04
N TYR A 216 -21.87 21.73 19.11
CA TYR A 216 -22.88 20.67 18.98
C TYR A 216 -24.13 21.13 18.21
N ASP A 217 -24.59 20.33 17.27
CA ASP A 217 -25.72 20.55 16.37
C ASP A 217 -25.68 21.87 15.56
N GLN A 218 -24.48 22.41 15.36
CA GLN A 218 -24.27 23.56 14.50
C GLN A 218 -23.48 23.15 13.24
N GLY A 219 -23.50 23.99 12.21
CA GLY A 219 -22.64 23.81 11.04
C GLY A 219 -21.16 23.89 11.45
N LEU A 220 -20.33 23.06 10.86
CA LEU A 220 -18.88 23.16 11.00
C LEU A 220 -18.39 24.31 10.11
N SER A 221 -17.89 25.38 10.71
CA SER A 221 -17.18 26.42 9.96
C SER A 221 -15.70 26.03 9.86
N LEU A 222 -15.18 26.01 8.64
CA LEU A 222 -13.77 25.80 8.38
C LEU A 222 -13.11 27.16 8.16
N ASP A 223 -11.88 27.31 8.66
CA ASP A 223 -11.06 28.46 8.32
C ASP A 223 -10.68 28.35 6.84
N GLU A 224 -10.98 29.36 6.02
CA GLU A 224 -10.82 29.32 4.56
C GLU A 224 -9.40 29.00 4.10
N CYS A 225 -8.42 29.23 4.97
CA CYS A 225 -7.00 28.91 4.71
C CYS A 225 -6.57 27.46 5.03
N ALA A 226 -7.47 26.58 5.44
CA ALA A 226 -7.09 25.23 5.92
C ALA A 226 -6.71 24.26 4.79
N PHE A 227 -7.08 24.55 3.55
CA PHE A 227 -6.88 23.65 2.39
C PHE A 227 -5.79 24.08 1.42
N ASP A 228 -5.14 25.22 1.63
CA ASP A 228 -4.14 25.77 0.69
C ASP A 228 -2.69 25.50 1.10
N LYS A 229 -2.41 24.41 1.88
CA LYS A 229 -1.03 24.05 2.25
C LYS A 229 -0.75 22.56 2.10
#